data_88bf35e72869b31c6136c81c6e3aa79a
#
_entry.id   88bf35e72869b31c6136c81c6e3aa79a
#
_cell.length_a   1.000
_cell.length_b   1.000
_cell.length_c   1.000
_cell.angle_alpha   90.00
_cell.angle_beta   90.00
_cell.angle_gamma   90.00
#
_symmetry.space_group_name_H-M   'P 1'
#
loop_
_entity.id
_entity.type
_entity.pdbx_description
1 polymer ?
#
loop_
_entity_poly.entity_id
_entity_poly.type
_entity_poly.pdbx_seq_one_letter_code
_entity_poly.pdbx_strand_id
1 'polypeptide(L)'
;MTTLHGIINRGIVNAELQFEKMGYISSNVSNYNTNGYKSVRFEQMLSESGYLSGIERTDFSQGAIQRTARDFDIAIDGAGFIPVTSPTGDVTYTREGSLMVNQDGYLITNDGYLVGDGIQIPVNYDNFAIRANGEVEVFSNDGTDRETLGVIPLVNFQNPVGFK
;
A
#
# COMPACT_ATOMS: atom_id res chain seq x y z
N MET A 1 46.49 4.26 -18.22
CA MET A 1 46.80 5.32 -17.21
C MET A 1 45.49 6.06 -16.89
N THR A 2 45.15 6.07 -15.61
CA THR A 2 43.94 6.81 -15.16
C THR A 2 44.32 8.30 -15.11
N THR A 3 43.73 9.13 -15.93
CA THR A 3 44.00 10.58 -15.95
C THR A 3 43.37 11.24 -14.72
N LEU A 4 43.94 12.36 -14.23
CA LEU A 4 43.37 13.15 -13.15
C LEU A 4 41.90 13.51 -13.42
N HIS A 5 41.56 13.85 -14.64
CA HIS A 5 40.20 14.15 -15.09
C HIS A 5 39.26 12.95 -14.91
N GLY A 6 39.71 11.73 -15.20
CA GLY A 6 38.91 10.52 -14.99
C GLY A 6 38.69 10.18 -13.50
N ILE A 7 39.61 10.57 -12.63
CA ILE A 7 39.42 10.41 -11.18
C ILE A 7 38.41 11.40 -10.65
N ILE A 8 38.47 12.65 -11.08
CA ILE A 8 37.52 13.70 -10.69
C ILE A 8 36.11 13.32 -11.15
N ASN A 9 35.93 12.93 -12.42
CA ASN A 9 34.61 12.53 -12.93
C ASN A 9 34.01 11.35 -12.16
N ARG A 10 34.81 10.33 -11.82
CA ARG A 10 34.35 9.23 -10.99
C ARG A 10 33.93 9.70 -9.60
N GLY A 11 34.67 10.63 -9.02
CA GLY A 11 34.33 11.23 -7.73
C GLY A 11 32.98 11.95 -7.76
N ILE A 12 32.72 12.71 -8.82
CA ILE A 12 31.47 13.44 -9.01
C ILE A 12 30.30 12.45 -9.15
N VAL A 13 30.39 11.49 -10.07
CA VAL A 13 29.31 10.50 -10.30
C VAL A 13 29.03 9.69 -9.02
N ASN A 14 30.06 9.27 -8.31
CA ASN A 14 29.89 8.55 -7.06
C ASN A 14 29.26 9.41 -5.96
N ALA A 15 29.54 10.71 -5.92
CA ALA A 15 28.92 11.65 -4.99
C ALA A 15 27.42 11.87 -5.34
N GLU A 16 27.09 12.03 -6.61
CA GLU A 16 25.70 12.14 -7.07
C GLU A 16 24.88 10.92 -6.65
N LEU A 17 25.39 9.72 -6.83
CA LEU A 17 24.75 8.48 -6.39
C LEU A 17 24.55 8.41 -4.86
N GLN A 18 25.46 8.98 -4.07
CA GLN A 18 25.26 9.06 -2.61
C GLN A 18 24.13 10.06 -2.25
N PHE A 19 24.03 11.17 -2.96
CA PHE A 19 22.90 12.09 -2.77
C PHE A 19 21.57 11.44 -3.14
N GLU A 20 21.51 10.69 -4.24
CA GLU A 20 20.32 9.94 -4.64
C GLU A 20 19.92 8.93 -3.56
N LYS A 21 20.86 8.13 -3.05
CA LYS A 21 20.63 7.23 -1.92
C LYS A 21 20.08 7.93 -0.68
N MET A 22 20.61 9.12 -0.36
CA MET A 22 20.08 9.92 0.75
C MET A 22 18.65 10.35 0.50
N GLY A 23 18.26 10.64 -0.75
CA GLY A 23 16.89 10.94 -1.14
C GLY A 23 15.94 9.77 -0.82
N TYR A 24 16.29 8.54 -1.18
CA TYR A 24 15.48 7.35 -0.85
C TYR A 24 15.39 7.12 0.67
N ILE A 25 16.48 7.27 1.40
CA ILE A 25 16.46 7.16 2.88
C ILE A 25 15.52 8.20 3.48
N SER A 26 15.61 9.45 3.04
CA SER A 26 14.75 10.53 3.51
C SER A 26 13.28 10.25 3.21
N SER A 27 12.96 9.79 2.00
CA SER A 27 11.62 9.38 1.61
C SER A 27 11.09 8.24 2.48
N ASN A 28 11.88 7.19 2.70
CA ASN A 28 11.51 6.08 3.56
C ASN A 28 11.23 6.53 5.00
N VAL A 29 12.05 7.41 5.55
CA VAL A 29 11.88 7.95 6.91
C VAL A 29 10.62 8.82 6.99
N SER A 30 10.39 9.68 6.01
CA SER A 30 9.20 10.55 5.97
C SER A 30 7.90 9.76 5.91
N ASN A 31 7.91 8.59 5.27
CA ASN A 31 6.76 7.72 5.10
C ASN A 31 6.73 6.53 6.07
N TYR A 32 7.56 6.53 7.12
CA TYR A 32 7.63 5.42 8.08
C TYR A 32 6.28 5.10 8.73
N ASN A 33 5.45 6.10 8.99
CA ASN A 33 4.10 5.96 9.56
C ASN A 33 2.98 5.95 8.51
N THR A 34 3.30 5.92 7.22
CA THR A 34 2.30 5.90 6.15
C THR A 34 1.82 4.47 5.93
N ASN A 35 0.51 4.24 6.09
CA ASN A 35 -0.11 2.93 5.88
C ASN A 35 0.08 2.47 4.44
N GLY A 36 0.49 1.22 4.27
CA GLY A 36 0.69 0.64 2.93
C GLY A 36 1.92 1.12 2.18
N TYR A 37 2.72 2.03 2.75
CA TYR A 37 3.96 2.48 2.11
C TYR A 37 4.93 1.32 1.87
N LYS A 38 5.52 1.31 0.68
CA LYS A 38 6.54 0.34 0.28
C LYS A 38 7.90 1.03 0.22
N SER A 39 8.79 0.63 1.12
CA SER A 39 10.13 1.21 1.19
C SER A 39 10.93 0.89 -0.07
N VAL A 40 11.77 1.83 -0.50
CA VAL A 40 12.67 1.65 -1.62
C VAL A 40 14.08 1.38 -1.07
N ARG A 41 14.66 0.25 -1.46
CA ARG A 41 16.07 -0.06 -1.22
C ARG A 41 16.89 0.39 -2.40
N PHE A 42 17.95 1.10 -2.12
CA PHE A 42 18.93 1.52 -3.12
C PHE A 42 20.21 0.69 -2.95
N GLU A 43 20.41 -0.25 -3.87
CA GLU A 43 21.58 -1.11 -3.90
C GLU A 43 22.64 -0.50 -4.81
N GLN A 44 23.89 -0.45 -4.34
CA GLN A 44 25.00 0.07 -5.09
C GLN A 44 25.94 -1.06 -5.49
N MET A 45 26.33 -1.07 -6.75
CA MET A 45 27.32 -2.00 -7.29
C MET A 45 28.54 -1.21 -7.80
N LEU A 46 29.73 -1.64 -7.44
CA LEU A 46 30.96 -1.08 -7.97
C LEU A 46 31.39 -1.87 -9.21
N SER A 47 31.50 -1.18 -10.34
CA SER A 47 32.03 -1.79 -11.57
C SER A 47 33.56 -1.93 -11.51
N GLU A 48 34.13 -2.82 -12.31
CA GLU A 48 35.58 -2.98 -12.43
C GLU A 48 36.30 -1.68 -12.86
N SER A 49 35.61 -0.79 -13.54
CA SER A 49 36.11 0.53 -13.95
C SER A 49 36.09 1.57 -12.83
N GLY A 50 35.60 1.22 -11.62
CA GLY A 50 35.53 2.08 -10.45
C GLY A 50 34.35 3.05 -10.43
N TYR A 51 33.35 2.86 -11.28
CA TYR A 51 32.08 3.59 -11.21
C TYR A 51 31.09 2.83 -10.35
N LEU A 52 30.33 3.56 -9.52
CA LEU A 52 29.17 3.04 -8.85
C LEU A 52 27.97 3.07 -9.80
N SER A 53 27.14 2.05 -9.75
CA SER A 53 25.81 2.04 -10.36
C SER A 53 24.76 1.78 -9.29
N GLY A 54 23.61 2.43 -9.37
CA GLY A 54 22.50 2.26 -8.44
C GLY A 54 21.39 1.41 -9.05
N ILE A 55 20.77 0.57 -8.23
CA ILE A 55 19.56 -0.18 -8.59
C ILE A 55 18.55 0.04 -7.48
N GLU A 56 17.37 0.51 -7.90
CA GLU A 56 16.23 0.65 -7.00
C GLU A 56 15.46 -0.67 -6.88
N ARG A 57 15.08 -1.02 -5.67
CA ARG A 57 14.20 -2.15 -5.40
C ARG A 57 13.13 -1.75 -4.40
N THR A 58 11.89 -1.82 -4.80
CA THR A 58 10.76 -1.66 -3.90
C THR A 58 10.58 -2.93 -3.07
N ASP A 59 10.49 -2.76 -1.76
CA ASP A 59 10.28 -3.87 -0.82
C ASP A 59 8.78 -4.10 -0.64
N PHE A 60 8.26 -5.18 -1.24
CA PHE A 60 6.86 -5.59 -1.14
C PHE A 60 6.58 -6.51 0.04
N SER A 61 7.56 -6.75 0.92
CA SER A 61 7.35 -7.58 2.11
C SER A 61 6.24 -7.03 2.99
N GLN A 62 5.59 -7.94 3.73
CA GLN A 62 4.54 -7.59 4.69
C GLN A 62 5.16 -6.82 5.86
N GLY A 63 4.65 -5.63 6.14
CA GLY A 63 4.96 -4.87 7.34
C GLY A 63 4.22 -5.41 8.57
N ALA A 64 4.57 -4.89 9.75
CA ALA A 64 3.87 -5.22 10.97
C ALA A 64 2.42 -4.71 10.91
N ILE A 65 1.46 -5.60 11.21
CA ILE A 65 0.06 -5.23 11.31
C ILE A 65 -0.15 -4.58 12.68
N GLN A 66 -0.69 -3.36 12.67
CA GLN A 66 -1.04 -2.63 13.88
C GLN A 66 -2.55 -2.71 14.11
N ARG A 67 -2.95 -3.03 15.34
CA ARG A 67 -4.36 -3.02 15.72
C ARG A 67 -4.79 -1.59 16.01
N THR A 68 -5.81 -1.13 15.31
CA THR A 68 -6.49 0.15 15.56
C THR A 68 -7.78 -0.08 16.35
N ALA A 69 -8.37 0.99 16.85
CA ALA A 69 -9.66 0.96 17.55
C ALA A 69 -10.82 1.39 16.64
N ARG A 70 -10.64 1.38 15.32
CA ARG A 70 -11.65 1.76 14.34
C ARG A 70 -12.25 0.52 13.69
N ASP A 71 -13.57 0.46 13.63
CA ASP A 71 -14.30 -0.71 13.13
C ASP A 71 -14.11 -0.95 11.63
N PHE A 72 -13.84 0.13 10.87
CA PHE A 72 -13.65 0.08 9.42
C PHE A 72 -12.18 -0.04 8.99
N ASP A 73 -11.24 -0.17 9.93
CA ASP A 73 -9.85 -0.40 9.59
C ASP A 73 -9.59 -1.89 9.41
N ILE A 74 -9.07 -2.25 8.25
CA ILE A 74 -8.66 -3.61 7.91
C ILE A 74 -7.20 -3.66 7.52
N ALA A 75 -6.57 -4.80 7.70
CA ALA A 75 -5.23 -5.06 7.21
C ALA A 75 -5.20 -6.37 6.42
N ILE A 76 -4.55 -6.35 5.26
CA ILE A 76 -4.33 -7.57 4.48
C ILE A 76 -3.18 -8.33 5.13
N ASP A 77 -3.42 -9.56 5.56
CA ASP A 77 -2.39 -10.48 6.02
C ASP A 77 -1.94 -11.37 4.85
N GLY A 78 -0.75 -11.10 4.34
CA GLY A 78 -0.19 -11.80 3.19
C GLY A 78 -0.21 -11.01 1.88
N ALA A 79 -0.23 -11.74 0.75
CA ALA A 79 -0.20 -11.16 -0.58
C ALA A 79 -1.61 -10.81 -1.06
N GLY A 80 -1.75 -9.68 -1.76
CA GLY A 80 -3.01 -9.27 -2.38
C GLY A 80 -3.24 -7.77 -2.29
N PHE A 81 -4.21 -7.32 -3.06
CA PHE A 81 -4.66 -5.93 -3.15
C PHE A 81 -6.18 -5.90 -3.16
N ILE A 82 -6.75 -4.86 -2.62
CA ILE A 82 -8.18 -4.60 -2.66
C ILE A 82 -8.48 -3.83 -3.95
N PRO A 83 -9.34 -4.34 -4.84
CA PRO A 83 -9.81 -3.56 -5.97
C PRO A 83 -10.75 -2.47 -5.47
N VAL A 84 -10.55 -1.27 -5.96
CA VAL A 84 -11.38 -0.11 -5.65
C VAL A 84 -11.77 0.60 -6.93
N THR A 85 -12.98 1.11 -6.98
CA THR A 85 -13.53 1.77 -8.17
C THR A 85 -13.58 3.28 -7.95
N SER A 86 -12.94 4.02 -8.85
CA SER A 86 -12.96 5.49 -8.80
C SER A 86 -14.35 6.02 -9.13
N PRO A 87 -14.68 7.27 -8.79
CA PRO A 87 -15.92 7.92 -9.21
C PRO A 87 -16.11 8.00 -10.74
N THR A 88 -15.03 7.88 -11.51
CA THR A 88 -15.03 7.84 -12.97
C THR A 88 -15.31 6.44 -13.54
N GLY A 89 -15.33 5.40 -12.68
CA GLY A 89 -15.58 4.03 -13.07
C GLY A 89 -14.31 3.21 -13.34
N ASP A 90 -13.13 3.79 -13.14
CA ASP A 90 -11.86 3.07 -13.32
C ASP A 90 -11.56 2.20 -12.10
N VAL A 91 -11.16 0.95 -12.36
CA VAL A 91 -10.75 0.02 -11.30
C VAL A 91 -9.26 0.20 -11.02
N THR A 92 -8.94 0.48 -9.77
CA THR A 92 -7.57 0.55 -9.26
C THR A 92 -7.38 -0.41 -8.09
N TYR A 93 -6.15 -0.58 -7.63
CA TYR A 93 -5.83 -1.56 -6.60
C TYR A 93 -5.05 -0.90 -5.47
N THR A 94 -5.48 -1.14 -4.24
CA THR A 94 -4.84 -0.56 -3.05
C THR A 94 -4.52 -1.62 -2.00
N ARG A 95 -3.58 -1.31 -1.12
CA ARG A 95 -3.36 -2.05 0.15
C ARG A 95 -3.76 -1.21 1.37
N GLU A 96 -4.25 -0.01 1.14
CA GLU A 96 -4.75 0.82 2.22
C GLU A 96 -6.05 0.23 2.76
N GLY A 97 -6.09 -0.02 4.05
CA GLY A 97 -7.24 -0.61 4.73
C GLY A 97 -7.98 0.37 5.65
N SER A 98 -7.67 1.66 5.59
CA SER A 98 -8.46 2.68 6.31
C SER A 98 -9.71 3.01 5.50
N LEU A 99 -10.80 2.39 5.87
CA LEU A 99 -12.07 2.54 5.18
C LEU A 99 -13.01 3.47 5.95
N MET A 100 -14.02 3.96 5.24
CA MET A 100 -15.11 4.77 5.80
C MET A 100 -16.41 4.52 5.05
N VAL A 101 -17.52 4.99 5.61
CA VAL A 101 -18.84 4.92 4.97
C VAL A 101 -19.23 6.29 4.48
N ASN A 102 -19.63 6.41 3.22
CA ASN A 102 -20.08 7.68 2.65
C ASN A 102 -21.54 8.00 3.04
N GLN A 103 -22.07 9.15 2.58
CA GLN A 103 -23.43 9.57 2.88
C GLN A 103 -24.52 8.64 2.32
N ASP A 104 -24.20 7.90 1.25
CA ASP A 104 -25.10 6.95 0.61
C ASP A 104 -25.01 5.54 1.23
N GLY A 105 -24.18 5.38 2.27
CA GLY A 105 -23.99 4.11 2.96
C GLY A 105 -22.94 3.19 2.32
N TYR A 106 -22.23 3.60 1.28
CA TYR A 106 -21.21 2.75 0.65
C TYR A 106 -19.87 2.78 1.39
N LEU A 107 -19.24 1.61 1.44
CA LEU A 107 -17.88 1.46 1.94
C LEU A 107 -16.89 2.03 0.93
N ILE A 108 -16.10 3.02 1.35
CA ILE A 108 -15.15 3.75 0.52
C ILE A 108 -13.77 3.84 1.19
N THR A 109 -12.74 4.10 0.39
CA THR A 109 -11.41 4.49 0.88
C THR A 109 -11.38 5.96 1.32
N ASN A 110 -10.29 6.39 1.98
CA ASN A 110 -10.09 7.80 2.32
C ASN A 110 -10.10 8.73 1.10
N ASP A 111 -9.71 8.22 -0.07
CA ASP A 111 -9.71 8.96 -1.34
C ASP A 111 -11.10 8.99 -2.02
N GLY A 112 -12.10 8.36 -1.41
CA GLY A 112 -13.48 8.35 -1.92
C GLY A 112 -13.76 7.27 -2.98
N TYR A 113 -12.88 6.26 -3.13
CA TYR A 113 -13.09 5.16 -4.07
C TYR A 113 -13.95 4.07 -3.43
N LEU A 114 -14.90 3.52 -4.19
CA LEU A 114 -15.75 2.41 -3.74
C LEU A 114 -14.92 1.13 -3.56
N VAL A 115 -15.15 0.43 -2.46
CA VAL A 115 -14.48 -0.84 -2.18
C VAL A 115 -15.21 -1.98 -2.88
N GLY A 116 -14.48 -2.76 -3.68
CA GLY A 116 -15.03 -3.85 -4.46
C GLY A 116 -16.12 -3.38 -5.43
N ASP A 117 -17.22 -4.12 -5.45
CA ASP A 117 -18.39 -3.84 -6.31
C ASP A 117 -19.39 -2.86 -5.65
N GLY A 118 -18.99 -2.16 -4.58
CA GLY A 118 -19.86 -1.21 -3.86
C GLY A 118 -20.68 -1.88 -2.76
N ILE A 119 -20.02 -2.20 -1.64
CA ILE A 119 -20.69 -2.77 -0.46
C ILE A 119 -21.44 -1.66 0.24
N GLN A 120 -22.78 -1.81 0.33
CA GLN A 120 -23.64 -0.85 1.01
C GLN A 120 -23.96 -1.31 2.43
N ILE A 121 -23.71 -0.44 3.40
CA ILE A 121 -23.96 -0.66 4.81
C ILE A 121 -25.29 0.01 5.18
N PRO A 122 -26.28 -0.72 5.70
CA PRO A 122 -27.56 -0.13 6.09
C PRO A 122 -27.35 0.85 7.25
N VAL A 123 -28.11 1.95 7.25
CA VAL A 123 -28.03 3.00 8.27
C VAL A 123 -28.44 2.52 9.66
N ASN A 124 -29.26 1.46 9.73
CA ASN A 124 -29.84 0.93 10.96
C ASN A 124 -29.18 -0.37 11.38
N TYR A 125 -27.85 -0.40 11.49
CA TYR A 125 -27.16 -1.52 12.09
C TYR A 125 -26.70 -1.19 13.53
N ASP A 126 -26.71 -2.16 14.43
CA ASP A 126 -26.18 -2.00 15.78
C ASP A 126 -24.68 -2.25 15.83
N ASN A 127 -24.23 -3.27 15.12
CA ASN A 127 -22.83 -3.69 15.09
C ASN A 127 -22.39 -4.08 13.69
N PHE A 128 -21.08 -3.90 13.45
CA PHE A 128 -20.42 -4.17 12.18
C PHE A 128 -19.17 -5.03 12.41
N ALA A 129 -18.89 -5.94 11.49
CA ALA A 129 -17.65 -6.72 11.52
C ALA A 129 -17.19 -7.08 10.10
N ILE A 130 -15.86 -7.03 9.89
CA ILE A 130 -15.22 -7.60 8.72
C ILE A 130 -14.47 -8.86 9.19
N ARG A 131 -14.82 -9.99 8.58
CA ARG A 131 -14.20 -11.29 8.92
C ARG A 131 -12.85 -11.45 8.21
N ALA A 132 -12.06 -12.41 8.70
CA ALA A 132 -10.77 -12.73 8.11
C ALA A 132 -10.84 -13.23 6.66
N ASN A 133 -11.99 -13.71 6.20
CA ASN A 133 -12.25 -14.11 4.81
C ASN A 133 -12.73 -12.95 3.93
N GLY A 134 -12.81 -11.72 4.46
CA GLY A 134 -13.26 -10.52 3.75
C GLY A 134 -14.78 -10.33 3.77
N GLU A 135 -15.57 -11.22 4.41
CA GLU A 135 -17.02 -11.03 4.56
C GLU A 135 -17.32 -9.82 5.45
N VAL A 136 -18.19 -8.97 4.95
CA VAL A 136 -18.71 -7.78 5.65
C VAL A 136 -20.07 -8.13 6.20
N GLU A 137 -20.20 -8.10 7.50
CA GLU A 137 -21.42 -8.46 8.22
C GLU A 137 -21.91 -7.31 9.11
N VAL A 138 -23.21 -7.19 9.20
CA VAL A 138 -23.90 -6.40 10.22
C VAL A 138 -24.72 -7.32 11.12
N PHE A 139 -24.85 -6.96 12.38
CA PHE A 139 -25.62 -7.77 13.32
C PHE A 139 -26.24 -6.92 14.43
N SER A 140 -27.35 -7.42 15.00
CA SER A 140 -28.03 -6.79 16.12
C SER A 140 -27.27 -6.99 17.43
N ASN A 141 -27.54 -6.14 18.43
CA ASN A 141 -26.89 -6.21 19.77
C ASN A 141 -27.10 -7.55 20.49
N ASP A 142 -28.21 -8.24 20.23
CA ASP A 142 -28.49 -9.56 20.81
C ASP A 142 -27.90 -10.72 19.99
N GLY A 143 -27.32 -10.42 18.81
CA GLY A 143 -26.67 -11.39 17.93
C GLY A 143 -27.65 -12.35 17.21
N THR A 144 -28.98 -12.09 17.30
CA THR A 144 -29.99 -12.95 16.70
C THR A 144 -30.13 -12.71 15.20
N ASP A 145 -30.01 -11.45 14.77
CA ASP A 145 -30.07 -11.07 13.36
C ASP A 145 -28.64 -10.77 12.86
N ARG A 146 -28.23 -11.53 11.84
CA ARG A 146 -26.95 -11.37 11.19
C ARG A 146 -27.13 -11.39 9.68
N GLU A 147 -26.62 -10.37 9.02
CA GLU A 147 -26.70 -10.21 7.57
C GLU A 147 -25.31 -9.99 6.98
N THR A 148 -24.98 -10.77 5.96
CA THR A 148 -23.77 -10.59 5.16
C THR A 148 -24.07 -9.65 4.01
N LEU A 149 -23.42 -8.50 3.98
CA LEU A 149 -23.63 -7.44 2.98
C LEU A 149 -22.83 -7.67 1.71
N GLY A 150 -21.71 -8.34 1.81
CA GLY A 150 -20.81 -8.60 0.70
C GLY A 150 -19.46 -9.12 1.16
N VAL A 151 -18.54 -9.27 0.21
CA VAL A 151 -17.18 -9.72 0.46
C VAL A 151 -16.22 -8.70 -0.15
N ILE A 152 -15.23 -8.26 0.62
CA ILE A 152 -14.12 -7.46 0.10
C ILE A 152 -13.20 -8.42 -0.67
N PRO A 153 -13.13 -8.30 -2.01
CA PRO A 153 -12.32 -9.21 -2.79
C PRO A 153 -10.83 -8.89 -2.63
N LEU A 154 -9.99 -9.91 -2.72
CA LEU A 154 -8.54 -9.76 -2.80
C LEU A 154 -8.05 -10.28 -4.15
N VAL A 155 -7.28 -9.45 -4.85
CA VAL A 155 -6.65 -9.79 -6.13
C VAL A 155 -5.15 -9.92 -5.92
N ASN A 156 -4.56 -10.99 -6.41
CA ASN A 156 -3.12 -11.22 -6.36
C ASN A 156 -2.51 -11.10 -7.76
N PHE A 157 -1.36 -10.44 -7.84
CA PHE A 157 -0.62 -10.26 -9.08
C PHE A 157 0.67 -11.07 -9.05
N GLN A 158 0.96 -11.78 -10.14
CA GLN A 158 2.18 -12.59 -10.25
C GLN A 158 3.46 -11.74 -10.21
N ASN A 159 3.39 -10.49 -10.64
CA ASN A 159 4.51 -9.54 -10.62
C ASN A 159 4.08 -8.16 -10.14
N PRO A 160 4.05 -7.90 -8.82
CA PRO A 160 3.67 -6.60 -8.27
C PRO A 160 4.69 -5.48 -8.56
N VAL A 161 5.91 -5.81 -8.98
CA VAL A 161 6.97 -4.82 -9.29
C VAL A 161 6.65 -3.98 -10.53
N GLY A 162 5.72 -4.41 -11.38
CA GLY A 162 5.27 -3.69 -12.57
C GLY A 162 4.25 -2.57 -12.33
N PHE A 163 3.76 -2.39 -11.11
CA PHE A 163 2.85 -1.29 -10.77
C PHE A 163 3.65 -0.01 -10.51
N LYS A 164 3.36 1.03 -11.28
CA LYS A 164 3.82 2.39 -11.05
C LYS A 164 2.71 3.20 -10.40
#